data_4d9f37a6d0f9e743fe8105821df07d2f
#
_entry.id   4d9f37a6d0f9e743fe8105821df07d2f
#
_cell.length_a   1.000
_cell.length_b   1.000
_cell.length_c   1.000
_cell.angle_alpha   90.00
_cell.angle_beta   90.00
_cell.angle_gamma   90.00
#
_symmetry.space_group_name_H-M   'P 1'
#
loop_
_entity.id
_entity.type
_entity.pdbx_description
1 polymer ?
#
loop_
_entity_poly.entity_id
_entity_poly.type
_entity_poly.pdbx_seq_one_letter_code
_entity_poly.pdbx_strand_id
1 'polypeptide(L)'
;MDFKLDYLIVGPAHPYRGGIADTNHDLALGLKKQGFSVKIVTFKKLYPNWIFPGTSQFTDKKAADELQIERKIHAFNPLQWGNVVRYIKSLAPKHVIFRYHTPFLAPCYSYLGIRLKTAASCIALVDNWIPHEQRQWDRWLTQKIKKTFTRFITLSSAVAEEMKKDGVENIFKGSHPISENLPPNLGQKQARIALEWDLNKPIALFYGLVRPYKGLDLLLSAFLETPLASAEILLAVVGEFYEPKSKYQKQLSELTEKEMLYFSPRFADDAYTQLVFSAADIVVLPYRSASQSGVIPLAYHYQKPLLVTDHPGLKQPIVSDGTGWVCTANSSALSRKLTVAINERKEKKQQQLSQARKNYSWEKFVKWMDSVCNG
;
A
#
# COMPACT_ATOMS: atom_id res chain seq x y z
N MET A 1 -18.57 7.40 30.38
CA MET A 1 -18.85 6.07 29.78
C MET A 1 -17.67 5.17 30.10
N ASP A 2 -17.91 4.02 30.68
CA ASP A 2 -16.85 3.04 30.92
C ASP A 2 -16.59 2.29 29.64
N PHE A 3 -15.48 2.63 28.93
CA PHE A 3 -15.05 1.94 27.72
C PHE A 3 -14.41 0.60 28.10
N LYS A 4 -14.80 -0.46 27.38
CA LYS A 4 -14.26 -1.83 27.57
C LYS A 4 -13.18 -2.16 26.53
N LEU A 5 -13.06 -1.33 25.51
CA LEU A 5 -12.12 -1.49 24.38
C LEU A 5 -11.58 -0.12 23.98
N ASP A 6 -10.25 0.03 23.86
CA ASP A 6 -9.66 1.31 23.45
C ASP A 6 -9.90 1.56 21.96
N TYR A 7 -9.59 0.60 21.12
CA TYR A 7 -9.68 0.72 19.66
C TYR A 7 -10.45 -0.43 19.02
N LEU A 8 -11.37 -0.08 18.12
CA LEU A 8 -12.00 -1.01 17.20
C LEU A 8 -11.63 -0.61 15.77
N ILE A 9 -11.02 -1.51 15.00
CA ILE A 9 -10.73 -1.30 13.58
C ILE A 9 -11.85 -1.95 12.76
N VAL A 10 -12.49 -1.18 11.88
CA VAL A 10 -13.51 -1.65 10.93
C VAL A 10 -12.92 -1.59 9.53
N GLY A 11 -12.61 -2.75 8.96
CA GLY A 11 -11.98 -2.82 7.64
C GLY A 11 -11.61 -4.23 7.21
N PRO A 12 -10.99 -4.38 6.03
CA PRO A 12 -10.47 -5.67 5.57
C PRO A 12 -9.42 -6.21 6.54
N ALA A 13 -9.53 -7.49 6.89
CA ALA A 13 -8.56 -8.23 7.67
C ALA A 13 -8.71 -9.71 7.32
N HIS A 14 -7.85 -10.57 7.88
CA HIS A 14 -7.92 -12.02 7.65
C HIS A 14 -9.37 -12.55 7.65
N PRO A 15 -9.75 -13.38 6.68
CA PRO A 15 -8.90 -14.06 5.68
C PRO A 15 -8.68 -13.26 4.38
N TYR A 16 -9.07 -11.98 4.31
CA TYR A 16 -8.81 -11.16 3.12
C TYR A 16 -7.30 -10.91 2.96
N ARG A 17 -6.80 -11.00 1.71
CA ARG A 17 -5.41 -10.71 1.35
C ARG A 17 -5.23 -9.29 0.83
N GLY A 18 -4.02 -8.78 0.92
CA GLY A 18 -3.58 -7.53 0.31
C GLY A 18 -3.24 -6.44 1.31
N GLY A 19 -2.52 -5.42 0.83
CA GLY A 19 -1.84 -4.44 1.67
C GLY A 19 -2.73 -3.71 2.67
N ILE A 20 -4.04 -3.54 2.41
CA ILE A 20 -4.97 -2.93 3.36
C ILE A 20 -5.29 -3.86 4.53
N ALA A 21 -5.45 -5.16 4.27
CA ALA A 21 -5.65 -6.14 5.32
C ALA A 21 -4.39 -6.26 6.19
N ASP A 22 -3.24 -6.35 5.55
CA ASP A 22 -1.94 -6.45 6.22
C ASP A 22 -1.67 -5.21 7.09
N THR A 23 -1.91 -4.01 6.56
CA THR A 23 -1.78 -2.76 7.33
C THR A 23 -2.77 -2.63 8.49
N ASN A 24 -3.97 -3.20 8.39
CA ASN A 24 -4.89 -3.26 9.53
C ASN A 24 -4.41 -4.21 10.63
N HIS A 25 -3.79 -5.32 10.25
CA HIS A 25 -3.13 -6.24 11.20
C HIS A 25 -1.97 -5.53 11.90
N ASP A 26 -1.09 -4.88 11.14
CA ASP A 26 0.05 -4.14 11.68
C ASP A 26 -0.39 -3.01 12.62
N LEU A 27 -1.45 -2.27 12.26
CA LEU A 27 -2.05 -1.25 13.12
C LEU A 27 -2.53 -1.84 14.44
N ALA A 28 -3.25 -2.96 14.38
CA ALA A 28 -3.76 -3.62 15.58
C ALA A 28 -2.61 -4.14 16.46
N LEU A 29 -1.58 -4.75 15.87
CA LEU A 29 -0.39 -5.20 16.60
C LEU A 29 0.37 -4.01 17.21
N GLY A 30 0.55 -2.93 16.45
CA GLY A 30 1.19 -1.71 16.93
C GLY A 30 0.45 -1.09 18.12
N LEU A 31 -0.88 -1.03 18.09
CA LEU A 31 -1.72 -0.59 19.21
C LEU A 31 -1.55 -1.50 20.43
N LYS A 32 -1.58 -2.83 20.24
CA LYS A 32 -1.38 -3.79 21.33
C LYS A 32 0.00 -3.66 21.99
N LYS A 33 1.05 -3.45 21.19
CA LYS A 33 2.42 -3.21 21.71
C LYS A 33 2.52 -1.95 22.57
N GLN A 34 1.63 -0.96 22.36
CA GLN A 34 1.54 0.23 23.19
C GLN A 34 0.60 0.04 24.39
N GLY A 35 0.08 -1.16 24.64
CA GLY A 35 -0.77 -1.50 25.77
C GLY A 35 -2.26 -1.24 25.56
N PHE A 36 -2.70 -0.86 24.37
CA PHE A 36 -4.12 -0.65 24.07
C PHE A 36 -4.86 -1.96 23.85
N SER A 37 -6.10 -2.05 24.35
CA SER A 37 -7.03 -3.10 23.98
C SER A 37 -7.60 -2.84 22.57
N VAL A 38 -7.47 -3.83 21.67
CA VAL A 38 -7.86 -3.66 20.27
C VAL A 38 -8.54 -4.90 19.70
N LYS A 39 -9.57 -4.68 18.87
CA LYS A 39 -10.24 -5.70 18.04
C LYS A 39 -10.37 -5.21 16.59
N ILE A 40 -10.48 -6.18 15.66
CA ILE A 40 -10.81 -5.91 14.27
C ILE A 40 -12.17 -6.53 13.94
N VAL A 41 -13.08 -5.73 13.40
CA VAL A 41 -14.33 -6.20 12.81
C VAL A 41 -14.21 -6.12 11.29
N THR A 42 -14.18 -7.29 10.68
CA THR A 42 -14.00 -7.43 9.24
C THR A 42 -15.24 -8.00 8.54
N PHE A 43 -15.14 -8.20 7.26
CA PHE A 43 -16.23 -8.58 6.40
C PHE A 43 -16.48 -10.10 6.36
N LYS A 44 -17.75 -10.49 6.38
CA LYS A 44 -18.20 -11.80 5.88
C LYS A 44 -18.16 -11.82 4.36
N LYS A 45 -18.57 -10.69 3.72
CA LYS A 45 -18.52 -10.49 2.27
C LYS A 45 -18.14 -9.04 1.98
N LEU A 46 -16.94 -8.84 1.42
CA LEU A 46 -16.39 -7.51 1.07
C LEU A 46 -16.75 -7.13 -0.35
N TYR A 47 -16.46 -7.99 -1.33
CA TYR A 47 -16.79 -7.80 -2.74
C TYR A 47 -17.67 -8.94 -3.27
N PRO A 48 -18.59 -8.66 -4.18
CA PRO A 48 -19.18 -9.70 -5.03
C PRO A 48 -18.10 -10.38 -5.86
N ASN A 49 -18.18 -11.69 -6.05
CA ASN A 49 -17.16 -12.46 -6.74
C ASN A 49 -16.90 -11.99 -8.19
N TRP A 50 -17.92 -11.43 -8.86
CA TRP A 50 -17.83 -10.93 -10.23
C TRP A 50 -17.17 -9.55 -10.35
N ILE A 51 -16.93 -8.83 -9.25
CA ILE A 51 -16.22 -7.53 -9.24
C ILE A 51 -14.75 -7.71 -8.95
N PHE A 52 -14.36 -8.81 -8.32
CA PHE A 52 -12.96 -9.02 -7.93
C PHE A 52 -12.13 -9.49 -9.13
N PRO A 53 -11.11 -8.73 -9.57
CA PRO A 53 -10.35 -9.04 -10.78
C PRO A 53 -9.27 -10.12 -10.59
N GLY A 54 -8.95 -10.49 -9.34
CA GLY A 54 -7.91 -11.48 -9.02
C GLY A 54 -8.44 -12.91 -8.88
N THR A 55 -7.53 -13.88 -8.71
CA THR A 55 -7.85 -15.31 -8.58
C THR A 55 -8.54 -15.65 -7.27
N SER A 56 -8.19 -15.01 -6.16
CA SER A 56 -8.79 -15.18 -4.84
C SER A 56 -8.76 -13.88 -4.03
N GLN A 57 -9.81 -13.63 -3.25
CA GLN A 57 -9.83 -12.55 -2.25
C GLN A 57 -9.17 -12.94 -0.93
N PHE A 58 -8.89 -14.23 -0.74
CA PHE A 58 -8.49 -14.80 0.54
C PHE A 58 -7.04 -15.26 0.51
N THR A 59 -6.45 -15.35 1.69
CA THR A 59 -5.10 -15.87 1.94
C THR A 59 -5.20 -17.14 2.78
N ASP A 60 -4.28 -18.08 2.53
CA ASP A 60 -4.10 -19.27 3.35
C ASP A 60 -3.20 -19.02 4.58
N LYS A 61 -2.57 -17.84 4.66
CA LYS A 61 -1.80 -17.44 5.85
C LYS A 61 -2.72 -17.32 7.04
N LYS A 62 -2.29 -17.85 8.20
CA LYS A 62 -2.98 -17.59 9.47
C LYS A 62 -2.75 -16.15 9.91
N ALA A 63 -3.78 -15.54 10.52
CA ALA A 63 -3.57 -14.30 11.25
C ALA A 63 -2.66 -14.56 12.46
N ALA A 64 -1.95 -13.52 12.93
CA ALA A 64 -1.22 -13.63 14.19
C ALA A 64 -2.19 -13.99 15.33
N ASP A 65 -1.81 -14.94 16.18
CA ASP A 65 -2.67 -15.46 17.26
C ASP A 65 -3.11 -14.37 18.25
N GLU A 66 -2.32 -13.30 18.33
CA GLU A 66 -2.62 -12.14 19.18
C GLU A 66 -3.78 -11.29 18.64
N LEU A 67 -4.17 -11.42 17.37
CA LEU A 67 -5.20 -10.59 16.76
C LEU A 67 -6.60 -11.14 17.03
N GLN A 68 -7.46 -10.31 17.61
CA GLN A 68 -8.88 -10.60 17.75
C GLN A 68 -9.64 -10.08 16.52
N ILE A 69 -9.91 -10.97 15.56
CA ILE A 69 -10.58 -10.63 14.29
C ILE A 69 -11.95 -11.31 14.25
N GLU A 70 -13.00 -10.51 14.01
CA GLU A 70 -14.37 -11.02 13.90
C GLU A 70 -15.01 -10.63 12.57
N ARG A 71 -15.52 -11.63 11.84
CA ARG A 71 -16.20 -11.45 10.57
C ARG A 71 -17.69 -11.19 10.81
N LYS A 72 -18.11 -9.93 10.78
CA LYS A 72 -19.50 -9.54 11.07
C LYS A 72 -20.19 -8.79 9.93
N ILE A 73 -19.42 -8.09 9.05
CA ILE A 73 -19.97 -7.13 8.10
C ILE A 73 -20.27 -7.80 6.76
N HIS A 74 -21.46 -7.60 6.23
CA HIS A 74 -21.78 -7.84 4.82
C HIS A 74 -21.90 -6.47 4.13
N ALA A 75 -20.92 -6.13 3.26
CA ALA A 75 -20.80 -4.78 2.70
C ALA A 75 -22.06 -4.28 1.95
N PHE A 76 -22.82 -5.22 1.35
CA PHE A 76 -23.98 -4.95 0.47
C PHE A 76 -25.33 -5.40 1.03
N ASN A 77 -25.42 -5.80 2.31
CA ASN A 77 -26.70 -6.19 2.89
C ASN A 77 -27.10 -5.23 4.02
N PRO A 78 -27.87 -4.16 3.72
CA PRO A 78 -28.29 -3.17 4.70
C PRO A 78 -29.09 -3.76 5.87
N LEU A 79 -29.82 -4.85 5.66
CA LEU A 79 -30.63 -5.50 6.68
C LEU A 79 -29.78 -6.07 7.84
N GLN A 80 -28.51 -6.36 7.58
CA GLN A 80 -27.59 -6.88 8.60
C GLN A 80 -26.82 -5.77 9.34
N TRP A 81 -26.76 -4.54 8.82
CA TRP A 81 -25.94 -3.48 9.42
C TRP A 81 -26.41 -3.07 10.83
N GLY A 82 -27.72 -3.15 11.10
CA GLY A 82 -28.28 -2.91 12.46
C GLY A 82 -27.70 -3.87 13.51
N ASN A 83 -27.51 -5.15 13.14
CA ASN A 83 -26.91 -6.15 14.03
C ASN A 83 -25.43 -5.84 14.28
N VAL A 84 -24.71 -5.36 13.27
CA VAL A 84 -23.32 -4.93 13.39
C VAL A 84 -23.20 -3.73 14.35
N VAL A 85 -24.09 -2.74 14.24
CA VAL A 85 -24.14 -1.60 15.17
C VAL A 85 -24.36 -2.07 16.61
N ARG A 86 -25.33 -2.96 16.85
CA ARG A 86 -25.60 -3.51 18.19
C ARG A 86 -24.39 -4.24 18.74
N TYR A 87 -23.75 -5.06 17.92
CA TYR A 87 -22.53 -5.78 18.28
C TYR A 87 -21.39 -4.82 18.65
N ILE A 88 -21.11 -3.81 17.81
CA ILE A 88 -20.05 -2.83 18.12
C ILE A 88 -20.34 -2.06 19.40
N LYS A 89 -21.59 -1.64 19.62
CA LYS A 89 -22.00 -0.96 20.86
C LYS A 89 -21.80 -1.85 22.11
N SER A 90 -22.02 -3.16 22.01
CA SER A 90 -21.79 -4.09 23.14
C SER A 90 -20.31 -4.25 23.51
N LEU A 91 -19.38 -3.97 22.58
CA LEU A 91 -17.95 -3.94 22.83
C LEU A 91 -17.51 -2.65 23.56
N ALA A 92 -18.37 -1.63 23.62
CA ALA A 92 -18.11 -0.31 24.21
C ALA A 92 -16.73 0.27 23.83
N PRO A 93 -16.38 0.41 22.51
CA PRO A 93 -15.10 0.95 22.10
C PRO A 93 -15.03 2.46 22.37
N LYS A 94 -13.84 2.95 22.80
CA LYS A 94 -13.56 4.37 22.91
C LYS A 94 -13.44 5.01 21.52
N HIS A 95 -12.67 4.37 20.64
CA HIS A 95 -12.42 4.80 19.25
C HIS A 95 -12.80 3.70 18.27
N VAL A 96 -13.48 4.09 17.17
CA VAL A 96 -13.77 3.23 16.02
C VAL A 96 -13.11 3.79 14.78
N ILE A 97 -12.11 3.07 14.25
CA ILE A 97 -11.35 3.46 13.08
C ILE A 97 -11.94 2.74 11.86
N PHE A 98 -12.51 3.49 10.92
CA PHE A 98 -13.03 2.97 9.67
C PHE A 98 -11.97 3.07 8.58
N ARG A 99 -11.48 1.93 8.09
CA ARG A 99 -10.49 1.89 7.00
C ARG A 99 -11.15 2.12 5.65
N TYR A 100 -11.13 3.35 5.17
CA TYR A 100 -11.76 3.75 3.92
C TYR A 100 -10.76 3.75 2.76
N HIS A 101 -10.98 2.88 1.78
CA HIS A 101 -10.10 2.72 0.62
C HIS A 101 -10.85 2.67 -0.73
N THR A 102 -12.18 2.65 -0.71
CA THR A 102 -13.01 2.60 -1.91
C THR A 102 -14.39 3.21 -1.62
N PRO A 103 -14.95 4.02 -2.57
CA PRO A 103 -16.29 4.60 -2.43
C PRO A 103 -17.39 3.56 -2.24
N PHE A 104 -17.18 2.36 -2.71
CA PHE A 104 -18.11 1.25 -2.62
C PHE A 104 -18.51 0.88 -1.18
N LEU A 105 -17.66 1.16 -0.20
CA LEU A 105 -17.95 0.96 1.23
C LEU A 105 -18.73 2.11 1.86
N ALA A 106 -18.89 3.22 1.17
CA ALA A 106 -19.50 4.43 1.73
C ALA A 106 -20.92 4.22 2.29
N PRO A 107 -21.85 3.49 1.62
CA PRO A 107 -23.18 3.25 2.20
C PRO A 107 -23.13 2.52 3.54
N CYS A 108 -22.34 1.45 3.61
CA CYS A 108 -22.16 0.64 4.81
C CYS A 108 -21.51 1.46 5.94
N TYR A 109 -20.38 2.12 5.64
CA TYR A 109 -19.63 2.89 6.63
C TYR A 109 -20.40 4.11 7.12
N SER A 110 -21.15 4.79 6.24
CA SER A 110 -22.02 5.89 6.65
C SER A 110 -23.15 5.43 7.57
N TYR A 111 -23.77 4.30 7.27
CA TYR A 111 -24.80 3.75 8.16
C TYR A 111 -24.23 3.42 9.55
N LEU A 112 -23.10 2.74 9.60
CA LEU A 112 -22.45 2.37 10.87
C LEU A 112 -21.97 3.62 11.61
N GLY A 113 -21.24 4.53 10.96
CA GLY A 113 -20.67 5.72 11.56
C GLY A 113 -21.73 6.64 12.17
N ILE A 114 -22.84 6.93 11.46
CA ILE A 114 -23.93 7.76 11.97
C ILE A 114 -24.53 7.18 13.25
N ARG A 115 -24.64 5.86 13.35
CA ARG A 115 -25.26 5.19 14.52
C ARG A 115 -24.31 4.93 15.67
N LEU A 116 -23.01 4.97 15.42
CA LEU A 116 -21.98 4.76 16.44
C LEU A 116 -21.45 6.07 17.04
N LYS A 117 -21.58 7.23 16.36
CA LYS A 117 -21.04 8.53 16.78
C LYS A 117 -21.46 8.99 18.18
N THR A 118 -22.58 8.49 18.69
CA THR A 118 -23.06 8.79 20.06
C THR A 118 -22.48 7.87 21.12
N ALA A 119 -21.83 6.77 20.71
CA ALA A 119 -21.30 5.74 21.61
C ALA A 119 -19.77 5.64 21.56
N ALA A 120 -19.14 6.14 20.49
CA ALA A 120 -17.70 6.07 20.30
C ALA A 120 -17.21 7.24 19.40
N SER A 121 -15.94 7.62 19.54
CA SER A 121 -15.28 8.50 18.58
C SER A 121 -15.02 7.75 17.27
N CYS A 122 -15.71 8.15 16.19
CA CYS A 122 -15.61 7.52 14.87
C CYS A 122 -14.66 8.30 13.96
N ILE A 123 -13.61 7.64 13.46
CA ILE A 123 -12.55 8.23 12.66
C ILE A 123 -12.45 7.48 11.34
N ALA A 124 -12.30 8.21 10.23
CA ALA A 124 -12.02 7.61 8.92
C ALA A 124 -10.51 7.61 8.66
N LEU A 125 -9.90 6.43 8.55
CA LEU A 125 -8.52 6.25 8.07
C LEU A 125 -8.57 6.00 6.56
N VAL A 126 -8.16 7.00 5.78
CA VAL A 126 -8.39 7.10 4.34
C VAL A 126 -7.12 6.75 3.57
N ASP A 127 -7.18 5.67 2.79
CA ASP A 127 -6.11 5.26 1.88
C ASP A 127 -6.21 5.92 0.52
N ASN A 128 -7.43 5.99 -0.03
CA ASN A 128 -7.75 6.64 -1.29
C ASN A 128 -9.03 7.44 -1.13
N TRP A 129 -9.01 8.71 -1.53
CA TRP A 129 -10.20 9.56 -1.53
C TRP A 129 -10.97 9.42 -2.84
N ILE A 130 -10.24 9.50 -3.94
CA ILE A 130 -10.75 9.32 -5.30
C ILE A 130 -10.06 8.08 -5.89
N PRO A 131 -10.82 7.10 -6.43
CA PRO A 131 -10.22 5.94 -7.10
C PRO A 131 -9.42 6.34 -8.33
N HIS A 132 -8.32 5.64 -8.62
CA HIS A 132 -7.55 5.85 -9.86
C HIS A 132 -8.35 5.54 -11.13
N GLU A 133 -9.30 4.61 -11.04
CA GLU A 133 -10.27 4.25 -12.08
C GLU A 133 -11.64 4.76 -11.66
N GLN A 134 -11.94 6.03 -11.98
CA GLN A 134 -13.15 6.71 -11.53
C GLN A 134 -14.39 6.23 -12.28
N ARG A 135 -15.48 6.06 -11.52
CA ARG A 135 -16.84 5.88 -12.02
C ARG A 135 -17.69 7.11 -11.69
N GLN A 136 -18.74 7.39 -12.48
CA GLN A 136 -19.55 8.60 -12.31
C GLN A 136 -20.15 8.77 -10.91
N TRP A 137 -20.48 7.68 -10.22
CA TRP A 137 -21.08 7.71 -8.88
C TRP A 137 -20.07 7.74 -7.72
N ASP A 138 -18.77 7.57 -7.98
CA ASP A 138 -17.76 7.49 -6.91
C ASP A 138 -17.72 8.78 -6.07
N ARG A 139 -17.78 9.95 -6.71
CA ARG A 139 -17.83 11.25 -6.02
C ARG A 139 -19.03 11.37 -5.09
N TRP A 140 -20.22 10.98 -5.57
CA TRP A 140 -21.44 11.01 -4.77
C TRP A 140 -21.33 10.10 -3.54
N LEU A 141 -20.78 8.90 -3.68
CA LEU A 141 -20.53 7.98 -2.58
C LEU A 141 -19.50 8.55 -1.58
N THR A 142 -18.43 9.14 -2.06
CA THR A 142 -17.37 9.75 -1.22
C THR A 142 -17.94 10.94 -0.42
N GLN A 143 -18.87 11.73 -0.96
CA GLN A 143 -19.55 12.79 -0.23
C GLN A 143 -20.35 12.26 0.99
N LYS A 144 -20.83 11.02 0.98
CA LYS A 144 -21.47 10.42 2.15
C LYS A 144 -20.46 10.22 3.29
N ILE A 145 -19.23 9.81 2.99
CA ILE A 145 -18.14 9.67 3.97
C ILE A 145 -17.81 11.03 4.57
N LYS A 146 -17.65 12.07 3.74
CA LYS A 146 -17.43 13.44 4.21
C LYS A 146 -18.48 13.90 5.23
N LYS A 147 -19.76 13.63 4.96
CA LYS A 147 -20.88 14.01 5.85
C LYS A 147 -21.00 13.15 7.09
N THR A 148 -20.40 11.97 7.09
CA THR A 148 -20.51 10.99 8.18
C THR A 148 -19.47 11.22 9.27
N PHE A 149 -18.23 11.43 8.86
CA PHE A 149 -17.10 11.54 9.76
C PHE A 149 -16.70 13.01 9.93
N THR A 150 -16.22 13.36 11.12
CA THR A 150 -15.73 14.69 11.46
C THR A 150 -14.22 14.73 11.63
N ARG A 151 -13.57 13.55 11.66
CA ARG A 151 -12.13 13.41 11.83
C ARG A 151 -11.60 12.39 10.83
N PHE A 152 -10.56 12.81 10.10
CA PHE A 152 -9.98 12.04 9.02
C PHE A 152 -8.47 11.89 9.22
N ILE A 153 -7.98 10.67 9.10
CA ILE A 153 -6.56 10.37 9.06
C ILE A 153 -6.21 9.88 7.66
N THR A 154 -5.11 10.32 7.10
CA THR A 154 -4.58 9.76 5.85
C THR A 154 -3.07 9.56 5.94
N LEU A 155 -2.56 8.59 5.18
CA LEU A 155 -1.15 8.23 5.12
C LEU A 155 -0.43 8.88 3.93
N SER A 156 -1.13 9.76 3.19
CA SER A 156 -0.63 10.37 1.96
C SER A 156 -0.97 11.86 1.90
N SER A 157 0.03 12.67 1.56
CA SER A 157 -0.20 14.10 1.30
C SER A 157 -1.06 14.33 0.08
N ALA A 158 -0.93 13.49 -0.96
CA ALA A 158 -1.77 13.60 -2.15
C ALA A 158 -3.25 13.38 -1.82
N VAL A 159 -3.54 12.34 -1.00
CA VAL A 159 -4.91 12.08 -0.51
C VAL A 159 -5.41 13.24 0.36
N ALA A 160 -4.57 13.80 1.24
CA ALA A 160 -4.95 14.95 2.05
C ALA A 160 -5.32 16.17 1.18
N GLU A 161 -4.56 16.45 0.12
CA GLU A 161 -4.86 17.55 -0.80
C GLU A 161 -6.12 17.30 -1.63
N GLU A 162 -6.38 16.06 -2.07
CA GLU A 162 -7.63 15.69 -2.72
C GLU A 162 -8.84 15.92 -1.80
N MET A 163 -8.72 15.50 -0.54
CA MET A 163 -9.76 15.69 0.48
C MET A 163 -10.01 17.19 0.76
N LYS A 164 -8.96 18.01 0.86
CA LYS A 164 -9.07 19.46 1.03
C LYS A 164 -9.79 20.11 -0.15
N LYS A 165 -9.45 19.73 -1.39
CA LYS A 165 -10.13 20.24 -2.61
C LYS A 165 -11.61 19.91 -2.61
N ASP A 166 -12.02 18.78 -2.03
CA ASP A 166 -13.42 18.40 -1.85
C ASP A 166 -14.06 19.06 -0.59
N GLY A 167 -13.33 19.95 0.09
CA GLY A 167 -13.79 20.70 1.27
C GLY A 167 -13.93 19.81 2.52
N VAL A 168 -13.11 18.78 2.67
CA VAL A 168 -13.01 18.01 3.92
C VAL A 168 -12.18 18.81 4.91
N GLU A 169 -12.67 18.92 6.13
CA GLU A 169 -12.01 19.55 7.25
C GLU A 169 -11.42 18.49 8.19
N ASN A 170 -10.61 18.92 9.19
CA ASN A 170 -10.01 18.05 10.22
C ASN A 170 -9.29 16.83 9.64
N ILE A 171 -8.40 17.08 8.67
CA ILE A 171 -7.55 16.09 8.04
C ILE A 171 -6.20 16.05 8.77
N PHE A 172 -5.87 14.89 9.33
CA PHE A 172 -4.60 14.62 9.98
C PHE A 172 -3.76 13.72 9.09
N LYS A 173 -2.54 14.18 8.78
CA LYS A 173 -1.64 13.46 7.88
C LYS A 173 -0.57 12.72 8.67
N GLY A 174 -0.57 11.39 8.58
CA GLY A 174 0.51 10.52 9.03
C GLY A 174 1.41 10.06 7.90
N SER A 175 2.44 9.30 8.25
CA SER A 175 3.30 8.57 7.30
C SER A 175 2.86 7.11 7.25
N HIS A 176 2.98 6.46 6.09
CA HIS A 176 2.67 5.02 5.96
C HIS A 176 3.77 4.20 6.65
N PRO A 177 3.48 3.51 7.77
CA PRO A 177 4.52 2.78 8.48
C PRO A 177 5.03 1.57 7.72
N ILE A 178 6.25 1.16 8.04
CA ILE A 178 6.86 -0.07 7.52
C ILE A 178 6.37 -1.24 8.38
N SER A 179 5.92 -2.33 7.74
CA SER A 179 5.50 -3.52 8.49
C SER A 179 6.68 -4.12 9.27
N GLU A 180 6.46 -4.41 10.55
CA GLU A 180 7.45 -5.04 11.43
C GLU A 180 7.51 -6.56 11.24
N ASN A 181 6.49 -7.14 10.60
CA ASN A 181 6.39 -8.58 10.37
C ASN A 181 7.07 -9.03 9.07
N LEU A 182 7.66 -8.10 8.32
CA LEU A 182 8.41 -8.43 7.12
C LEU A 182 9.70 -9.20 7.48
N PRO A 183 10.04 -10.24 6.72
CA PRO A 183 11.31 -10.93 6.88
C PRO A 183 12.50 -9.95 6.75
N PRO A 184 13.61 -10.15 7.47
CA PRO A 184 14.75 -9.25 7.41
C PRO A 184 15.42 -9.22 6.04
N ASN A 185 16.13 -8.13 5.75
CA ASN A 185 16.95 -8.07 4.53
C ASN A 185 18.04 -9.16 4.54
N LEU A 186 18.11 -9.94 3.49
CA LEU A 186 19.20 -10.89 3.24
C LEU A 186 20.39 -10.16 2.60
N GLY A 187 21.57 -10.77 2.66
CA GLY A 187 22.69 -10.28 1.85
C GLY A 187 22.35 -10.37 0.35
N GLN A 188 22.64 -9.31 -0.43
CA GLN A 188 22.31 -9.24 -1.86
C GLN A 188 22.82 -10.45 -2.65
N LYS A 189 24.08 -10.85 -2.41
CA LYS A 189 24.68 -12.02 -3.06
C LYS A 189 23.93 -13.31 -2.72
N GLN A 190 23.55 -13.51 -1.45
CA GLN A 190 22.79 -14.68 -1.01
C GLN A 190 21.43 -14.76 -1.69
N ALA A 191 20.70 -13.62 -1.75
CA ALA A 191 19.40 -13.57 -2.39
C ALA A 191 19.47 -13.83 -3.91
N ARG A 192 20.52 -13.33 -4.58
CA ARG A 192 20.75 -13.57 -6.01
C ARG A 192 21.07 -15.03 -6.31
N ILE A 193 21.89 -15.68 -5.48
CA ILE A 193 22.17 -17.12 -5.61
C ILE A 193 20.87 -17.92 -5.47
N ALA A 194 20.04 -17.62 -4.45
CA ALA A 194 18.78 -18.32 -4.23
C ALA A 194 17.74 -18.11 -5.37
N LEU A 195 17.83 -17.00 -6.11
CA LEU A 195 16.99 -16.68 -7.26
C LEU A 195 17.60 -17.11 -8.60
N GLU A 196 18.84 -17.59 -8.60
CA GLU A 196 19.62 -17.85 -9.84
C GLU A 196 19.77 -16.59 -10.71
N TRP A 197 19.91 -15.41 -10.07
CA TRP A 197 20.09 -14.14 -10.75
C TRP A 197 21.57 -13.78 -10.88
N ASP A 198 21.88 -12.96 -11.87
CA ASP A 198 23.25 -12.48 -12.10
C ASP A 198 23.82 -11.80 -10.85
N LEU A 199 25.06 -12.15 -10.48
CA LEU A 199 25.70 -11.67 -9.26
C LEU A 199 26.31 -10.27 -9.40
N ASN A 200 26.61 -9.83 -10.62
CA ASN A 200 27.40 -8.63 -10.90
C ASN A 200 26.59 -7.52 -11.56
N LYS A 201 25.66 -7.85 -12.46
CA LYS A 201 24.85 -6.85 -13.18
C LYS A 201 23.89 -6.15 -12.24
N PRO A 202 23.71 -4.82 -12.36
CA PRO A 202 22.68 -4.10 -11.62
C PRO A 202 21.27 -4.60 -11.98
N ILE A 203 20.38 -4.69 -10.98
CA ILE A 203 19.02 -5.18 -11.16
C ILE A 203 18.02 -4.11 -10.72
N ALA A 204 17.19 -3.65 -11.64
CA ALA A 204 16.04 -2.79 -11.39
C ALA A 204 14.78 -3.64 -11.17
N LEU A 205 14.09 -3.43 -10.05
CA LEU A 205 12.91 -4.19 -9.66
C LEU A 205 11.63 -3.38 -9.89
N PHE A 206 10.71 -3.91 -10.71
CA PHE A 206 9.29 -3.56 -10.71
C PHE A 206 8.54 -4.60 -9.87
N TYR A 207 7.74 -4.13 -8.88
CA TYR A 207 7.10 -5.02 -7.92
C TYR A 207 5.62 -4.69 -7.68
N GLY A 208 4.81 -5.75 -7.53
CA GLY A 208 3.41 -5.69 -7.08
C GLY A 208 2.41 -5.89 -8.21
N LEU A 209 1.11 -5.78 -7.90
CA LEU A 209 0.02 -6.03 -8.85
C LEU A 209 0.18 -5.18 -10.11
N VAL A 210 0.16 -5.81 -11.28
CA VAL A 210 0.26 -5.12 -12.57
C VAL A 210 -1.10 -4.57 -12.95
N ARG A 211 -1.19 -3.22 -13.01
CA ARG A 211 -2.38 -2.46 -13.41
C ARG A 211 -1.98 -1.33 -14.36
N PRO A 212 -2.88 -0.81 -15.22
CA PRO A 212 -2.57 0.22 -16.22
C PRO A 212 -1.86 1.44 -15.63
N TYR A 213 -2.33 1.93 -14.48
CA TYR A 213 -1.77 3.12 -13.84
C TYR A 213 -0.34 2.93 -13.33
N LYS A 214 0.12 1.69 -13.13
CA LYS A 214 1.47 1.40 -12.64
C LYS A 214 2.55 1.50 -13.72
N GLY A 215 2.17 1.62 -15.00
CA GLY A 215 3.07 2.00 -16.08
C GLY A 215 4.16 0.96 -16.40
N LEU A 216 3.89 -0.34 -16.23
CA LEU A 216 4.84 -1.38 -16.61
C LEU A 216 5.30 -1.25 -18.07
N ASP A 217 4.39 -0.91 -18.98
CA ASP A 217 4.68 -0.68 -20.38
C ASP A 217 5.69 0.45 -20.62
N LEU A 218 5.64 1.54 -19.82
CA LEU A 218 6.64 2.61 -19.88
C LEU A 218 8.03 2.10 -19.48
N LEU A 219 8.09 1.24 -18.46
CA LEU A 219 9.36 0.68 -18.00
C LEU A 219 9.93 -0.32 -19.00
N LEU A 220 9.10 -1.22 -19.53
CA LEU A 220 9.53 -2.15 -20.57
C LEU A 220 10.05 -1.39 -21.82
N SER A 221 9.33 -0.35 -22.27
CA SER A 221 9.80 0.51 -23.36
C SER A 221 11.11 1.20 -23.02
N ALA A 222 11.29 1.69 -21.78
CA ALA A 222 12.51 2.36 -21.36
C ALA A 222 13.75 1.43 -21.45
N PHE A 223 13.59 0.15 -21.17
CA PHE A 223 14.65 -0.85 -21.31
C PHE A 223 15.03 -1.16 -22.76
N LEU A 224 14.14 -0.87 -23.70
CA LEU A 224 14.39 -1.00 -25.14
C LEU A 224 14.96 0.29 -25.78
N GLU A 225 15.01 1.40 -25.03
CA GLU A 225 15.53 2.68 -25.49
C GLU A 225 16.97 2.92 -25.00
N THR A 226 17.77 3.64 -25.81
CA THR A 226 19.08 4.14 -25.39
C THR A 226 18.91 5.31 -24.40
N PRO A 227 19.72 5.40 -23.32
CA PRO A 227 20.95 4.63 -23.08
C PRO A 227 20.76 3.29 -22.37
N LEU A 228 19.55 2.96 -21.87
CA LEU A 228 19.35 1.79 -21.02
C LEU A 228 19.51 0.46 -21.78
N ALA A 229 19.08 0.42 -23.06
CA ALA A 229 19.25 -0.75 -23.93
C ALA A 229 20.70 -1.19 -24.16
N SER A 230 21.64 -0.25 -24.03
CA SER A 230 23.09 -0.52 -24.13
C SER A 230 23.79 -0.65 -22.77
N ALA A 231 23.06 -0.44 -21.68
CA ALA A 231 23.58 -0.62 -20.33
C ALA A 231 23.38 -2.08 -19.88
N GLU A 232 24.35 -2.63 -19.19
CA GLU A 232 24.26 -4.00 -18.65
C GLU A 232 23.38 -4.05 -17.38
N ILE A 233 22.15 -3.53 -17.47
CA ILE A 233 21.19 -3.46 -16.37
C ILE A 233 20.06 -4.46 -16.64
N LEU A 234 19.75 -5.31 -15.66
CA LEU A 234 18.68 -6.28 -15.76
C LEU A 234 17.38 -5.73 -15.15
N LEU A 235 16.25 -6.08 -15.75
CA LEU A 235 14.92 -5.79 -15.24
C LEU A 235 14.33 -7.03 -14.55
N ALA A 236 13.91 -6.90 -13.32
CA ALA A 236 13.07 -7.90 -12.66
C ALA A 236 11.63 -7.38 -12.58
N VAL A 237 10.68 -8.11 -13.18
CA VAL A 237 9.24 -7.84 -13.11
C VAL A 237 8.58 -8.92 -12.27
N VAL A 238 8.10 -8.54 -11.08
CA VAL A 238 7.49 -9.46 -10.11
C VAL A 238 6.11 -8.96 -9.72
N GLY A 239 5.07 -9.73 -10.06
CA GLY A 239 3.70 -9.38 -9.66
C GLY A 239 2.60 -10.02 -10.47
N GLU A 240 1.45 -10.18 -9.83
CA GLU A 240 0.23 -10.73 -10.45
C GLU A 240 -0.39 -9.70 -11.40
N PHE A 241 -0.80 -10.15 -12.59
CA PHE A 241 -1.43 -9.31 -13.60
C PHE A 241 -2.95 -9.20 -13.36
N TYR A 242 -3.42 -7.96 -13.23
CA TYR A 242 -4.84 -7.60 -13.12
C TYR A 242 -5.39 -7.02 -14.43
N GLU A 243 -4.63 -7.19 -15.52
CA GLU A 243 -5.02 -6.88 -16.89
C GLU A 243 -4.40 -7.90 -17.85
N PRO A 244 -4.85 -7.98 -19.10
CA PRO A 244 -4.36 -8.98 -20.05
C PRO A 244 -2.86 -8.85 -20.30
N LYS A 245 -2.11 -9.92 -19.99
CA LYS A 245 -0.66 -10.00 -20.19
C LYS A 245 -0.26 -9.83 -21.66
N SER A 246 -1.16 -10.16 -22.60
CA SER A 246 -0.96 -10.00 -24.03
C SER A 246 -0.58 -8.58 -24.45
N LYS A 247 -1.00 -7.56 -23.70
CA LYS A 247 -0.62 -6.15 -23.92
C LYS A 247 0.88 -5.89 -23.87
N TYR A 248 1.60 -6.72 -23.14
CA TYR A 248 3.04 -6.58 -22.87
C TYR A 248 3.89 -7.58 -23.65
N GLN A 249 3.24 -8.51 -24.38
CA GLN A 249 3.89 -9.69 -24.95
C GLN A 249 5.10 -9.34 -25.83
N LYS A 250 4.97 -8.33 -26.71
CA LYS A 250 6.03 -7.92 -27.62
C LYS A 250 7.28 -7.49 -26.85
N GLN A 251 7.13 -6.56 -25.90
CA GLN A 251 8.26 -6.03 -25.12
C GLN A 251 8.88 -7.08 -24.22
N LEU A 252 8.04 -7.93 -23.60
CA LEU A 252 8.51 -9.04 -22.75
C LEU A 252 9.33 -10.03 -23.55
N SER A 253 8.87 -10.44 -24.74
CA SER A 253 9.62 -11.35 -25.62
C SER A 253 10.96 -10.75 -26.06
N GLU A 254 10.96 -9.48 -26.51
CA GLU A 254 12.19 -8.80 -26.95
C GLU A 254 13.21 -8.68 -25.81
N LEU A 255 12.79 -8.34 -24.58
CA LEU A 255 13.69 -8.26 -23.43
C LEU A 255 14.18 -9.65 -22.97
N THR A 256 13.37 -10.69 -23.13
CA THR A 256 13.77 -12.07 -22.85
C THR A 256 14.82 -12.55 -23.83
N GLU A 257 14.62 -12.29 -25.14
CA GLU A 257 15.60 -12.63 -26.19
C GLU A 257 16.95 -11.91 -26.01
N LYS A 258 16.93 -10.70 -25.42
CA LYS A 258 18.13 -9.94 -25.07
C LYS A 258 18.75 -10.34 -23.72
N GLU A 259 18.20 -11.31 -23.04
CA GLU A 259 18.63 -11.74 -21.69
C GLU A 259 18.63 -10.60 -20.65
N MET A 260 17.70 -9.65 -20.78
CA MET A 260 17.61 -8.47 -19.92
C MET A 260 16.48 -8.57 -18.89
N LEU A 261 15.75 -9.69 -18.82
CA LEU A 261 14.51 -9.80 -18.05
C LEU A 261 14.45 -11.03 -17.14
N TYR A 262 14.22 -10.77 -15.85
CA TYR A 262 13.68 -11.77 -14.92
C TYR A 262 12.17 -11.56 -14.76
N PHE A 263 11.35 -12.53 -15.10
CA PHE A 263 9.91 -12.39 -15.18
C PHE A 263 9.16 -13.40 -14.30
N SER A 264 8.44 -12.88 -13.30
CA SER A 264 7.63 -13.67 -12.37
C SER A 264 6.21 -13.11 -12.27
N PRO A 265 5.28 -13.53 -13.17
CA PRO A 265 3.92 -13.00 -13.24
C PRO A 265 2.96 -13.65 -12.23
N ARG A 266 3.37 -13.71 -10.97
CA ARG A 266 2.60 -14.32 -9.87
C ARG A 266 2.60 -13.42 -8.64
N PHE A 267 1.65 -13.64 -7.76
CA PHE A 267 1.66 -13.02 -6.44
C PHE A 267 2.92 -13.47 -5.68
N ALA A 268 3.64 -12.51 -5.12
CA ALA A 268 4.81 -12.78 -4.29
C ALA A 268 4.38 -12.87 -2.82
N ASP A 269 4.65 -14.00 -2.19
CA ASP A 269 4.55 -14.14 -0.75
C ASP A 269 5.71 -13.42 -0.04
N ASP A 270 5.75 -13.45 1.30
CA ASP A 270 6.76 -12.72 2.07
C ASP A 270 8.17 -13.26 1.85
N ALA A 271 8.33 -14.57 1.69
CA ALA A 271 9.64 -15.19 1.46
C ALA A 271 10.19 -14.80 0.08
N TYR A 272 9.35 -14.86 -0.95
CA TYR A 272 9.75 -14.43 -2.29
C TYR A 272 9.95 -12.91 -2.37
N THR A 273 9.13 -12.13 -1.68
CA THR A 273 9.30 -10.68 -1.52
C THR A 273 10.66 -10.35 -0.89
N GLN A 274 11.03 -11.05 0.19
CA GLN A 274 12.34 -10.93 0.83
C GLN A 274 13.48 -11.14 -0.17
N LEU A 275 13.41 -12.23 -0.95
CA LEU A 275 14.44 -12.56 -1.93
C LEU A 275 14.58 -11.48 -3.00
N VAL A 276 13.48 -11.11 -3.67
CA VAL A 276 13.54 -10.18 -4.82
C VAL A 276 13.94 -8.76 -4.39
N PHE A 277 13.46 -8.28 -3.25
CA PHE A 277 13.92 -6.99 -2.73
C PHE A 277 15.37 -7.04 -2.26
N SER A 278 15.80 -8.10 -1.57
CA SER A 278 17.20 -8.23 -1.16
C SER A 278 18.15 -8.28 -2.35
N ALA A 279 17.77 -8.95 -3.45
CA ALA A 279 18.55 -9.09 -4.67
C ALA A 279 18.67 -7.80 -5.51
N ALA A 280 17.65 -6.94 -5.49
CA ALA A 280 17.58 -5.74 -6.30
C ALA A 280 18.63 -4.68 -5.90
N ASP A 281 19.00 -3.81 -6.86
CA ASP A 281 19.80 -2.60 -6.62
C ASP A 281 18.93 -1.36 -6.44
N ILE A 282 17.83 -1.29 -7.19
CA ILE A 282 16.90 -0.17 -7.21
C ILE A 282 15.47 -0.65 -7.46
N VAL A 283 14.50 -0.01 -6.83
CA VAL A 283 13.07 -0.27 -7.09
C VAL A 283 12.54 0.84 -7.99
N VAL A 284 11.79 0.48 -9.04
CA VAL A 284 11.26 1.44 -10.01
C VAL A 284 9.74 1.47 -9.95
N LEU A 285 9.17 2.66 -9.73
CA LEU A 285 7.73 2.91 -9.72
C LEU A 285 7.35 3.85 -10.87
N PRO A 286 7.13 3.32 -12.09
CA PRO A 286 6.90 4.12 -13.30
C PRO A 286 5.43 4.55 -13.45
N TYR A 287 4.78 4.86 -12.33
CA TYR A 287 3.33 5.03 -12.28
C TYR A 287 2.87 6.25 -13.09
N ARG A 288 1.71 6.14 -13.73
CA ARG A 288 1.01 7.24 -14.42
C ARG A 288 0.15 8.08 -13.49
N SER A 289 -0.27 7.49 -12.39
CA SER A 289 -0.96 8.19 -11.31
C SER A 289 -0.72 7.46 -9.98
N ALA A 290 -0.62 8.20 -8.90
CA ALA A 290 -0.47 7.60 -7.58
C ALA A 290 -0.91 8.58 -6.49
N SER A 291 -1.78 8.13 -5.60
CA SER A 291 -2.09 8.77 -4.32
C SER A 291 -1.08 8.36 -3.24
N GLN A 292 -0.63 7.12 -3.28
CA GLN A 292 0.41 6.52 -2.42
C GLN A 292 0.88 5.19 -3.02
N SER A 293 1.95 4.60 -2.46
CA SER A 293 2.40 3.27 -2.84
C SER A 293 2.92 2.47 -1.65
N GLY A 294 2.31 1.32 -1.38
CA GLY A 294 2.80 0.36 -0.38
C GLY A 294 4.17 -0.25 -0.71
N VAL A 295 4.68 -0.04 -1.93
CA VAL A 295 6.02 -0.50 -2.32
C VAL A 295 7.12 0.40 -1.74
N ILE A 296 6.83 1.68 -1.45
CA ILE A 296 7.82 2.59 -0.83
C ILE A 296 8.23 2.09 0.57
N PRO A 297 7.30 1.78 1.50
CA PRO A 297 7.65 1.18 2.79
C PRO A 297 8.43 -0.14 2.66
N LEU A 298 8.10 -1.00 1.69
CA LEU A 298 8.86 -2.22 1.41
C LEU A 298 10.31 -1.90 0.98
N ALA A 299 10.49 -0.96 0.05
CA ALA A 299 11.81 -0.53 -0.39
C ALA A 299 12.64 0.03 0.79
N TYR A 300 12.02 0.81 1.69
CA TYR A 300 12.67 1.31 2.89
C TYR A 300 13.05 0.19 3.87
N HIS A 301 12.16 -0.82 4.05
CA HIS A 301 12.46 -1.99 4.87
C HIS A 301 13.72 -2.72 4.38
N TYR A 302 13.79 -3.00 3.08
CA TYR A 302 14.91 -3.68 2.45
C TYR A 302 16.07 -2.74 2.07
N GLN A 303 15.99 -1.46 2.47
CA GLN A 303 17.02 -0.44 2.23
C GLN A 303 17.38 -0.31 0.74
N LYS A 304 16.36 -0.30 -0.13
CA LYS A 304 16.53 -0.15 -1.57
C LYS A 304 16.16 1.27 -2.01
N PRO A 305 17.03 1.97 -2.75
CA PRO A 305 16.71 3.27 -3.32
C PRO A 305 15.60 3.12 -4.38
N LEU A 306 14.88 4.22 -4.62
CA LEU A 306 13.76 4.21 -5.55
C LEU A 306 13.97 5.18 -6.70
N LEU A 307 13.55 4.77 -7.90
CA LEU A 307 13.25 5.69 -9.00
C LEU A 307 11.73 5.76 -9.17
N VAL A 308 11.17 6.96 -9.06
CA VAL A 308 9.72 7.15 -9.14
C VAL A 308 9.37 8.21 -10.19
N THR A 309 8.17 8.12 -10.73
CA THR A 309 7.62 9.18 -11.59
C THR A 309 7.11 10.37 -10.77
N ASP A 310 7.07 11.55 -11.40
CA ASP A 310 6.68 12.82 -10.76
C ASP A 310 5.17 12.89 -10.51
N HIS A 311 4.73 12.12 -9.52
CA HIS A 311 3.39 12.18 -8.96
C HIS A 311 3.48 12.49 -7.47
N PRO A 312 2.64 13.39 -6.92
CA PRO A 312 2.75 13.85 -5.53
C PRO A 312 2.81 12.71 -4.50
N GLY A 313 2.00 11.65 -4.69
CA GLY A 313 1.97 10.49 -3.78
C GLY A 313 3.21 9.60 -3.80
N LEU A 314 4.08 9.74 -4.81
CA LEU A 314 5.37 9.05 -4.90
C LEU A 314 6.53 9.99 -4.63
N LYS A 315 6.54 11.15 -5.28
CA LYS A 315 7.63 12.13 -5.24
C LYS A 315 7.92 12.64 -3.84
N GLN A 316 6.86 12.99 -3.10
CA GLN A 316 7.01 13.67 -1.83
C GLN A 316 7.87 12.90 -0.82
N PRO A 317 7.60 11.61 -0.47
CA PRO A 317 8.44 10.88 0.45
C PRO A 317 9.87 10.71 -0.07
N ILE A 318 10.05 10.48 -1.39
CA ILE A 318 11.36 10.24 -1.98
C ILE A 318 12.25 11.48 -1.93
N VAL A 319 11.69 12.66 -2.20
CA VAL A 319 12.41 13.93 -2.16
C VAL A 319 12.68 14.35 -0.72
N SER A 320 11.67 14.28 0.15
CA SER A 320 11.76 14.64 1.57
C SER A 320 12.82 13.82 2.31
N ASP A 321 12.85 12.50 2.07
CA ASP A 321 13.76 11.60 2.74
C ASP A 321 15.11 11.42 1.98
N GLY A 322 15.21 11.95 0.78
CA GLY A 322 16.41 11.85 -0.07
C GLY A 322 16.73 10.43 -0.53
N THR A 323 15.75 9.52 -0.55
CA THR A 323 15.93 8.08 -0.71
C THR A 323 15.95 7.60 -2.16
N GLY A 324 15.85 8.49 -3.14
CA GLY A 324 15.79 8.07 -4.54
C GLY A 324 15.82 9.24 -5.52
N TRP A 325 15.27 8.97 -6.69
CA TRP A 325 15.22 9.89 -7.83
C TRP A 325 13.80 10.02 -8.36
N VAL A 326 13.54 11.14 -9.03
CA VAL A 326 12.26 11.46 -9.65
C VAL A 326 12.46 11.77 -11.13
N CYS A 327 11.57 11.29 -12.00
CA CYS A 327 11.53 11.62 -13.41
C CYS A 327 10.10 11.80 -13.92
N THR A 328 9.93 12.35 -15.13
CA THR A 328 8.63 12.38 -15.80
C THR A 328 8.16 10.97 -16.20
N ALA A 329 6.84 10.77 -16.28
CA ALA A 329 6.23 9.48 -16.60
C ALA A 329 6.25 9.19 -18.12
N ASN A 330 7.43 9.00 -18.66
CA ASN A 330 7.66 8.53 -20.03
C ASN A 330 8.92 7.66 -20.12
N SER A 331 8.99 6.81 -21.14
CA SER A 331 10.05 5.82 -21.32
C SER A 331 11.44 6.44 -21.42
N SER A 332 11.61 7.51 -22.20
CA SER A 332 12.90 8.15 -22.40
C SER A 332 13.45 8.83 -21.13
N ALA A 333 12.58 9.42 -20.31
CA ALA A 333 13.00 9.98 -19.02
C ALA A 333 13.37 8.88 -18.01
N LEU A 334 12.61 7.77 -17.99
CA LEU A 334 12.93 6.59 -17.19
C LEU A 334 14.28 6.00 -17.61
N SER A 335 14.50 5.79 -18.91
CA SER A 335 15.75 5.24 -19.45
C SER A 335 16.97 6.07 -18.99
N ARG A 336 16.95 7.39 -19.26
CA ARG A 336 18.05 8.29 -18.84
C ARG A 336 18.25 8.34 -17.33
N LYS A 337 17.15 8.48 -16.56
CA LYS A 337 17.26 8.64 -15.12
C LYS A 337 17.68 7.36 -14.40
N LEU A 338 17.25 6.19 -14.88
CA LEU A 338 17.65 4.91 -14.31
C LEU A 338 19.14 4.64 -14.54
N THR A 339 19.66 4.96 -15.73
CA THR A 339 21.10 4.85 -16.02
C THR A 339 21.93 5.74 -15.08
N VAL A 340 21.49 6.98 -14.83
CA VAL A 340 22.14 7.87 -13.86
C VAL A 340 22.05 7.29 -12.45
N ALA A 341 20.87 6.83 -12.02
CA ALA A 341 20.64 6.31 -10.68
C ALA A 341 21.50 5.08 -10.33
N ILE A 342 21.73 4.20 -11.31
CA ILE A 342 22.58 3.00 -11.13
C ILE A 342 24.06 3.39 -11.01
N ASN A 343 24.50 4.44 -11.71
CA ASN A 343 25.90 4.88 -11.72
C ASN A 343 26.26 5.82 -10.54
N GLU A 344 25.26 6.39 -9.87
CA GLU A 344 25.51 7.20 -8.67
C GLU A 344 25.96 6.35 -7.47
N ARG A 345 26.80 6.95 -6.61
CA ARG A 345 27.29 6.28 -5.40
C ARG A 345 26.15 5.89 -4.45
N LYS A 346 26.09 4.61 -4.11
CA LYS A 346 25.03 4.02 -3.26
C LYS A 346 25.10 4.46 -1.79
N GLU A 347 26.29 4.81 -1.28
CA GLU A 347 26.55 5.05 0.18
C GLU A 347 25.68 6.16 0.77
N LYS A 348 25.57 7.30 0.05
CA LYS A 348 24.73 8.43 0.51
C LYS A 348 23.26 8.02 0.65
N LYS A 349 22.75 7.23 -0.30
CA LYS A 349 21.37 6.76 -0.28
C LYS A 349 21.13 5.73 0.84
N GLN A 350 22.10 4.89 1.16
CA GLN A 350 21.99 3.93 2.26
C GLN A 350 21.82 4.60 3.62
N GLN A 351 22.56 5.69 3.89
CA GLN A 351 22.38 6.45 5.11
C GLN A 351 20.97 7.06 5.22
N GLN A 352 20.49 7.65 4.13
CA GLN A 352 19.14 8.22 4.05
C GLN A 352 18.04 7.15 4.22
N LEU A 353 18.19 5.98 3.60
CA LEU A 353 17.27 4.85 3.74
C LEU A 353 17.24 4.32 5.18
N SER A 354 18.39 4.22 5.83
CA SER A 354 18.47 3.81 7.25
C SER A 354 17.76 4.80 8.16
N GLN A 355 17.86 6.09 7.89
CA GLN A 355 17.15 7.12 8.64
C GLN A 355 15.64 7.10 8.36
N ALA A 356 15.24 6.96 7.09
CA ALA A 356 13.84 6.84 6.69
C ALA A 356 13.20 5.63 7.38
N ARG A 357 13.84 4.45 7.36
CA ARG A 357 13.35 3.25 8.04
C ARG A 357 12.98 3.51 9.52
N LYS A 358 13.81 4.26 10.26
CA LYS A 358 13.55 4.63 11.66
C LYS A 358 12.36 5.57 11.82
N ASN A 359 12.13 6.45 10.84
CA ASN A 359 11.06 7.43 10.90
C ASN A 359 9.68 6.85 10.61
N TYR A 360 9.60 5.76 9.85
CA TYR A 360 8.35 5.11 9.44
C TYR A 360 8.01 3.89 10.33
N SER A 361 8.23 3.97 11.65
CA SER A 361 7.90 2.87 12.58
C SER A 361 6.43 2.92 13.02
N TRP A 362 5.84 1.76 13.28
CA TRP A 362 4.50 1.64 13.86
C TRP A 362 4.40 2.29 15.23
N GLU A 363 5.43 2.21 16.04
CA GLU A 363 5.46 2.87 17.35
C GLU A 363 5.21 4.38 17.24
N LYS A 364 5.96 5.06 16.37
CA LYS A 364 5.77 6.50 16.12
C LYS A 364 4.38 6.82 15.57
N PHE A 365 3.93 6.00 14.64
CA PHE A 365 2.62 6.19 14.02
C PHE A 365 1.47 6.04 15.03
N VAL A 366 1.49 4.98 15.84
CA VAL A 366 0.45 4.72 16.84
C VAL A 366 0.40 5.83 17.90
N LYS A 367 1.56 6.27 18.43
CA LYS A 367 1.62 7.41 19.38
C LYS A 367 1.02 8.69 18.80
N TRP A 368 1.36 8.99 17.55
CA TRP A 368 0.79 10.12 16.83
C TRP A 368 -0.72 9.96 16.59
N MET A 369 -1.15 8.80 16.12
CA MET A 369 -2.55 8.52 15.86
C MET A 369 -3.39 8.60 17.14
N ASP A 370 -2.89 8.06 18.25
CA ASP A 370 -3.55 8.16 19.56
C ASP A 370 -3.72 9.62 19.99
N SER A 371 -2.71 10.47 19.82
CA SER A 371 -2.83 11.90 20.08
C SER A 371 -3.91 12.57 19.22
N VAL A 372 -4.00 12.18 17.94
CA VAL A 372 -5.07 12.65 17.03
C VAL A 372 -6.45 12.15 17.44
N CYS A 373 -6.56 10.93 17.92
CA CYS A 373 -7.85 10.36 18.34
C CYS A 373 -8.38 10.98 19.63
N ASN A 374 -7.51 11.39 20.55
CA ASN A 374 -7.86 11.96 21.86
C ASN A 374 -7.94 13.49 21.88
N GLY A 375 -7.34 14.21 20.93
CA GLY A 375 -7.47 15.67 20.76
C GLY A 375 -8.70 16.02 19.96
#